data_cfcffc917d6e7e96bbb3e394fedafc0f
#
_entry.id   cfcffc917d6e7e96bbb3e394fedafc0f
#
_cell.length_a   1.000
_cell.length_b   1.000
_cell.length_c   1.000
_cell.angle_alpha   90.00
_cell.angle_beta   90.00
_cell.angle_gamma   90.00
#
_symmetry.space_group_name_H-M   'P 1'
#
loop_
_entity.id
_entity.type
_entity.pdbx_description
1 polymer ?
#
loop_
_entity_poly.entity_id
_entity_poly.type
_entity_poly.pdbx_seq_one_letter_code
_entity_poly.pdbx_strand_id
1 'polypeptide(L)' 'MTRHQALITARSKAAIAKFIDDPVMWKEALRLYFFAIGGRAKLH' A
#
# COMPACT_ATOMS: atom_id res chain seq x y z
N MET A 1 -5.60 -10.32 8.38
CA MET A 1 -4.34 -9.95 7.73
C MET A 1 -3.42 -9.28 8.73
N THR A 2 -2.19 -9.72 8.81
CA THR A 2 -1.24 -9.09 9.72
C THR A 2 -0.62 -7.86 9.06
N ARG A 3 0.02 -7.01 9.89
CA ARG A 3 0.72 -5.85 9.34
C ARG A 3 1.77 -6.26 8.32
N HIS A 4 2.48 -7.34 8.64
CA HIS A 4 3.51 -7.83 7.74
C HIS A 4 2.93 -8.23 6.39
N GLN A 5 1.82 -8.95 6.42
CA GLN A 5 1.15 -9.36 5.18
C GLN A 5 0.60 -8.15 4.44
N ALA A 6 0.06 -7.18 5.18
CA ALA A 6 -0.45 -5.97 4.56
C ALA A 6 0.67 -5.21 3.86
N LEU A 7 1.84 -5.15 4.49
CA LEU A 7 2.98 -4.47 3.88
C LEU A 7 3.41 -5.15 2.59
N ILE A 8 3.53 -6.48 2.62
CA ILE A 8 3.93 -7.24 1.45
C ILE A 8 2.90 -7.04 0.33
N THR A 9 1.63 -7.15 0.67
CA THR A 9 0.56 -6.97 -0.30
C THR A 9 0.57 -5.57 -0.89
N ALA A 10 0.76 -4.57 -0.04
CA ALA A 10 0.80 -3.18 -0.50
C ALA A 10 1.93 -2.95 -1.48
N ARG A 11 3.10 -3.50 -1.17
CA ARG A 11 4.26 -3.33 -2.04
C ARG A 11 4.04 -4.03 -3.37
N SER A 12 3.46 -5.21 -3.34
CA SER A 12 3.17 -5.96 -4.57
C SER A 12 2.15 -5.19 -5.41
N LYS A 13 1.08 -4.71 -4.80
CA LYS A 13 0.07 -3.95 -5.52
C LYS A 13 0.65 -2.66 -6.08
N ALA A 14 1.47 -1.99 -5.31
CA ALA A 14 2.08 -0.74 -5.77
C ALA A 14 2.96 -0.99 -6.99
N ALA A 15 3.72 -2.07 -6.97
CA ALA A 15 4.57 -2.42 -8.10
C ALA A 15 3.74 -2.69 -9.35
N ILE A 16 2.65 -3.46 -9.19
CA ILE A 16 1.78 -3.76 -10.30
C ILE A 16 1.10 -2.50 -10.81
N ALA A 17 0.59 -1.68 -9.88
CA ALA A 17 -0.10 -0.45 -10.27
C ALA A 17 0.83 0.48 -11.05
N LYS A 18 2.07 0.54 -10.64
CA LYS A 18 3.04 1.37 -11.33
C LYS A 18 3.33 0.82 -12.72
N PHE A 19 3.42 -0.50 -12.82
CA PHE A 19 3.73 -1.15 -14.08
C PHE A 19 2.62 -0.95 -15.11
N ILE A 20 1.36 -1.07 -14.70
CA ILE A 20 0.23 -0.90 -15.60
C ILE A 20 -0.34 0.51 -15.57
N ASP A 21 0.23 1.37 -14.76
CA ASP A 21 -0.19 2.78 -14.67
C ASP A 21 -1.65 2.90 -14.26
N ASP A 22 -2.03 2.21 -13.19
CA ASP A 22 -3.40 2.19 -12.70
C ASP A 22 -3.50 3.03 -11.42
N PRO A 23 -4.04 4.25 -11.51
CA PRO A 23 -4.10 5.12 -10.33
C PRO A 23 -5.04 4.63 -9.24
N VAL A 24 -6.08 3.89 -9.61
CA VAL A 24 -7.00 3.35 -8.61
C VAL A 24 -6.31 2.28 -7.78
N MET A 25 -5.63 1.36 -8.43
CA MET A 25 -4.88 0.33 -7.73
C MET A 25 -3.76 0.94 -6.91
N TRP A 26 -3.13 1.98 -7.42
CA TRP A 26 -2.09 2.69 -6.69
C TRP A 26 -2.61 3.25 -5.37
N LYS A 27 -3.80 3.86 -5.39
CA LYS A 27 -4.41 4.38 -4.18
C LYS A 27 -4.71 3.28 -3.18
N GLU A 28 -5.19 2.13 -3.66
CA GLU A 28 -5.47 1.01 -2.77
C GLU A 28 -4.19 0.49 -2.14
N ALA A 29 -3.12 0.44 -2.91
CA ALA A 29 -1.83 0.02 -2.38
C ALA A 29 -1.36 0.98 -1.27
N LEU A 30 -1.54 2.27 -1.46
CA LEU A 30 -1.17 3.25 -0.45
C LEU A 30 -1.99 3.08 0.83
N ARG A 31 -3.27 2.77 0.69
CA ARG A 31 -4.11 2.52 1.87
C ARG A 31 -3.61 1.34 2.67
N LEU A 32 -3.28 0.27 1.98
CA LEU A 32 -2.72 -0.91 2.64
C LEU A 32 -1.39 -0.58 3.30
N TYR A 33 -0.59 0.20 2.62
CA TYR A 33 0.70 0.58 3.16
C TYR A 33 0.53 1.38 4.45
N PHE A 34 -0.37 2.34 4.46
CA PHE A 34 -0.65 3.12 5.67
C PHE A 34 -1.18 2.25 6.79
N PHE A 35 -2.01 1.29 6.47
CA PHE A 35 -2.50 0.35 7.45
C PHE A 35 -1.33 -0.45 8.04
N ALA A 36 -0.42 -0.90 7.21
CA ALA A 36 0.71 -1.72 7.65
C ALA A 36 1.63 -0.97 8.59
N ILE A 37 1.83 0.31 8.35
CA ILE A 37 2.70 1.12 9.21
C ILE A 37 1.94 1.76 10.36
N GLY A 38 0.67 1.38 10.54
CA GLY A 38 -0.12 1.87 11.65
C GLY A 38 -0.60 3.29 11.51
N GLY A 39 -0.65 3.80 10.30
CA GLY A 39 -1.12 5.16 10.06
C GLY A 39 -0.17 6.23 10.51
N ARG A 40 1.06 5.88 10.83
CA ARG A 40 1.99 6.86 11.35
C ARG A 40 2.46 7.88 10.34
N ALA A 41 2.37 7.53 9.08
CA ALA A 41 2.89 8.39 8.03
C ALA A 41 2.23 9.75 8.01
N LYS A 42 1.05 9.87 8.54
CA LYS A 42 0.34 11.14 8.52
C LYS A 42 0.79 12.10 9.59
N LEU A 43 1.67 11.67 10.44
CA LEU A 43 2.07 12.47 11.55
C LEU A 43 3.03 13.50 11.21
N HIS A 44 3.04 14.07 10.57
CA HIS A 44 3.90 15.15 10.45
C HIS A 44 4.00 15.50 9.18
#